data_130025d0258a4ff5c1e7fd16ad549dec
#
_entry.id   130025d0258a4ff5c1e7fd16ad549dec
#
_cell.length_a   1.000
_cell.length_b   1.000
_cell.length_c   1.000
_cell.angle_alpha   90.00
_cell.angle_beta   90.00
_cell.angle_gamma   90.00
#
_symmetry.space_group_name_H-M   'P 1'
#
loop_
_entity.id
_entity.type
_entity.pdbx_description
1 polymer ?
#
loop_
_entity_poly.entity_id
_entity_poly.type
_entity_poly.pdbx_seq_one_letter_code
_entity_poly.pdbx_strand_id
1 'polypeptide(L)'
;MAAARAGKMVMCEKPLGRTAAEAEKIVAAVESARVPNSVWYNYRRVPAVVLLKHLVDEGRFGRVFHYRAQFLQDWTISKELPQGGEGLWRLDVAVAGSGVTGDLLAHCIDTALWLNGSLSDVTAMTETFIKERKHNLTGRVEPVGIDDASAFLGRFQNGSLALFEATRYARGHKALYTLEINGEHASARWDLHDLHRLQWFDHRDDSQLRGWRSIHVTDSDHPYMKHWWVRGLQIGYEHTFVHHFADFLEAASRGTSPAPTFRDGLATDYVTDAVLKSAKSGRWEAVGVAQQAGAL
;
A
#
# COMPACT_ATOMS: atom_id res chain seq x y z
N MET A 1 -4.63 -5.47 20.03
CA MET A 1 -5.69 -5.24 21.05
C MET A 1 -5.17 -5.32 22.47
N ALA A 2 -4.46 -6.37 22.91
CA ALA A 2 -3.96 -6.47 24.29
C ALA A 2 -3.08 -5.28 24.72
N ALA A 3 -2.12 -4.88 23.87
CA ALA A 3 -1.26 -3.72 24.12
C ALA A 3 -2.05 -2.42 24.30
N ALA A 4 -3.06 -2.19 23.44
CA ALA A 4 -3.93 -1.01 23.56
C ALA A 4 -4.71 -1.00 24.88
N ARG A 5 -5.30 -2.14 25.26
CA ARG A 5 -5.99 -2.29 26.56
C ARG A 5 -5.07 -2.05 27.76
N ALA A 6 -3.77 -2.31 27.60
CA ALA A 6 -2.75 -2.01 28.61
C ALA A 6 -2.23 -0.56 28.54
N GLY A 7 -2.88 0.32 27.78
CA GLY A 7 -2.51 1.73 27.63
C GLY A 7 -1.19 1.96 26.87
N LYS A 8 -0.73 0.99 26.08
CA LYS A 8 0.51 1.11 25.29
C LYS A 8 0.24 1.67 23.92
N MET A 9 1.11 2.58 23.44
CA MET A 9 1.14 2.95 22.03
C MET A 9 1.46 1.73 21.17
N VAL A 10 0.91 1.67 19.96
CA VAL A 10 1.00 0.47 19.11
C VAL A 10 1.42 0.82 17.70
N MET A 11 2.49 0.21 17.22
CA MET A 11 2.77 0.07 15.79
C MET A 11 2.52 -1.37 15.36
N CYS A 12 1.87 -1.57 14.23
CA CYS A 12 1.52 -2.90 13.74
C CYS A 12 1.96 -3.07 12.29
N GLU A 13 2.42 -4.28 11.94
CA GLU A 13 2.67 -4.65 10.56
C GLU A 13 1.38 -4.63 9.72
N LYS A 14 1.57 -4.43 8.43
CA LYS A 14 0.50 -4.53 7.44
C LYS A 14 0.32 -6.01 6.96
N PRO A 15 -0.86 -6.38 6.47
CA PRO A 15 -2.13 -5.67 6.60
C PRO A 15 -2.55 -5.58 8.05
N LEU A 16 -3.42 -4.62 8.40
CA LEU A 16 -3.85 -4.42 9.78
C LEU A 16 -4.66 -5.61 10.31
N GLY A 17 -5.53 -6.17 9.47
CA GLY A 17 -6.28 -7.40 9.71
C GLY A 17 -6.20 -8.34 8.51
N ARG A 18 -6.60 -9.60 8.67
CA ARG A 18 -6.79 -10.52 7.54
C ARG A 18 -8.07 -10.21 6.77
N THR A 19 -8.99 -9.48 7.41
CA THR A 19 -10.26 -8.98 6.86
C THR A 19 -10.57 -7.62 7.47
N ALA A 20 -11.42 -6.83 6.81
CA ALA A 20 -11.91 -5.57 7.36
C ALA A 20 -12.60 -5.76 8.72
N ALA A 21 -13.35 -6.85 8.91
CA ALA A 21 -14.02 -7.15 10.18
C ALA A 21 -13.05 -7.41 11.35
N GLU A 22 -11.85 -7.96 11.08
CA GLU A 22 -10.80 -8.05 12.10
C GLU A 22 -10.18 -6.67 12.38
N ALA A 23 -9.90 -5.90 11.33
CA ALA A 23 -9.34 -4.56 11.44
C ALA A 23 -10.27 -3.60 12.19
N GLU A 24 -11.60 -3.66 12.00
CA GLU A 24 -12.58 -2.89 12.77
C GLU A 24 -12.43 -3.09 14.28
N LYS A 25 -12.26 -4.35 14.72
CA LYS A 25 -12.06 -4.67 16.14
C LYS A 25 -10.73 -4.11 16.68
N ILE A 26 -9.70 -4.10 15.82
CA ILE A 26 -8.38 -3.57 16.18
C ILE A 26 -8.44 -2.04 16.30
N VAL A 27 -9.09 -1.37 15.33
CA VAL A 27 -9.34 0.08 15.36
C VAL A 27 -10.14 0.47 16.61
N ALA A 28 -11.26 -0.20 16.86
CA ALA A 28 -12.08 0.07 18.03
C ALA A 28 -11.29 -0.07 19.35
N ALA A 29 -10.37 -1.03 19.43
CA ALA A 29 -9.55 -1.23 20.64
C ALA A 29 -8.57 -0.08 20.88
N VAL A 30 -7.89 0.44 19.84
CA VAL A 30 -6.93 1.56 20.03
C VAL A 30 -7.65 2.88 20.27
N GLU A 31 -8.79 3.10 19.64
CA GLU A 31 -9.62 4.31 19.83
C GLU A 31 -10.25 4.36 21.22
N SER A 32 -10.84 3.23 21.67
CA SER A 32 -11.37 3.13 23.03
C SER A 32 -10.29 3.37 24.08
N ALA A 33 -9.08 2.88 23.86
CA ALA A 33 -7.94 3.08 24.75
C ALA A 33 -7.28 4.47 24.59
N ARG A 34 -7.61 5.23 23.53
CA ARG A 34 -7.02 6.52 23.17
C ARG A 34 -5.49 6.48 23.13
N VAL A 35 -4.93 5.41 22.59
CA VAL A 35 -3.47 5.24 22.48
C VAL A 35 -2.96 5.63 21.08
N PRO A 36 -1.78 6.26 20.98
CA PRO A 36 -1.13 6.47 19.70
C PRO A 36 -0.94 5.16 18.93
N ASN A 37 -1.27 5.19 17.65
CA ASN A 37 -1.18 4.01 16.79
C ASN A 37 -0.71 4.36 15.38
N SER A 38 -0.05 3.40 14.71
CA SER A 38 0.35 3.50 13.31
C SER A 38 0.51 2.11 12.71
N VAL A 39 0.23 1.96 11.41
CA VAL A 39 0.43 0.73 10.63
C VAL A 39 1.60 0.92 9.65
N TRP A 40 2.42 -0.14 9.47
CA TRP A 40 3.68 -0.06 8.71
C TRP A 40 3.48 0.00 7.18
N TYR A 41 2.77 1.03 6.67
CA TYR A 41 2.78 1.37 5.24
C TYR A 41 3.97 2.29 4.92
N ASN A 42 5.16 1.72 4.96
CA ASN A 42 6.43 2.42 4.87
C ASN A 42 6.67 3.17 3.56
N TYR A 43 6.00 2.79 2.46
CA TYR A 43 6.13 3.52 1.18
C TYR A 43 5.62 4.95 1.24
N ARG A 44 4.71 5.28 2.16
CA ARG A 44 4.34 6.67 2.48
C ARG A 44 5.51 7.49 3.07
N ARG A 45 6.68 6.88 3.31
CA ARG A 45 7.88 7.50 3.89
C ARG A 45 9.06 7.54 2.92
N VAL A 46 8.86 7.14 1.67
CA VAL A 46 9.82 7.34 0.59
C VAL A 46 9.85 8.82 0.23
N PRO A 47 11.00 9.51 0.26
CA PRO A 47 11.07 10.95 -0.02
C PRO A 47 10.39 11.36 -1.33
N ALA A 48 10.59 10.59 -2.41
CA ALA A 48 9.96 10.84 -3.71
C ALA A 48 8.42 10.70 -3.67
N VAL A 49 7.90 9.74 -2.90
CA VAL A 49 6.45 9.53 -2.75
C VAL A 49 5.84 10.62 -1.85
N VAL A 50 6.58 11.09 -0.83
CA VAL A 50 6.15 12.23 -0.01
C VAL A 50 6.16 13.53 -0.81
N LEU A 51 7.16 13.75 -1.67
CA LEU A 51 7.16 14.88 -2.60
C LEU A 51 5.93 14.82 -3.52
N LEU A 52 5.63 13.64 -4.06
CA LEU A 52 4.43 13.44 -4.88
C LEU A 52 3.15 13.82 -4.11
N LYS A 53 3.05 13.44 -2.83
CA LYS A 53 1.91 13.83 -1.99
C LYS A 53 1.80 15.34 -1.83
N HIS A 54 2.92 16.03 -1.59
CA HIS A 54 2.92 17.50 -1.52
C HIS A 54 2.41 18.12 -2.82
N LEU A 55 2.86 17.63 -3.98
CA LEU A 55 2.40 18.14 -5.30
C LEU A 55 0.90 17.88 -5.54
N VAL A 56 0.37 16.75 -5.03
CA VAL A 56 -1.07 16.48 -5.06
C VAL A 56 -1.82 17.47 -4.17
N ASP A 57 -1.37 17.68 -2.93
CA ASP A 57 -2.02 18.56 -1.96
C ASP A 57 -1.98 20.04 -2.38
N GLU A 58 -0.93 20.43 -3.10
CA GLU A 58 -0.81 21.76 -3.74
C GLU A 58 -1.73 21.91 -4.97
N GLY A 59 -2.47 20.88 -5.36
CA GLY A 59 -3.35 20.91 -6.53
C GLY A 59 -2.61 20.99 -7.88
N ARG A 60 -1.32 20.59 -7.93
CA ARG A 60 -0.48 20.70 -9.14
C ARG A 60 -1.01 19.88 -10.33
N PHE A 61 -1.76 18.82 -10.05
CA PHE A 61 -2.34 17.95 -11.07
C PHE A 61 -3.61 18.53 -11.72
N GLY A 62 -4.28 19.49 -11.08
CA GLY A 62 -5.65 19.81 -11.42
C GLY A 62 -6.59 18.64 -11.13
N ARG A 63 -7.58 18.39 -11.97
CA ARG A 63 -8.44 17.22 -11.87
C ARG A 63 -7.65 15.95 -12.20
N VAL A 64 -7.64 14.97 -11.31
CA VAL A 64 -7.04 13.67 -11.58
C VAL A 64 -7.99 12.83 -12.44
N PHE A 65 -7.46 12.16 -13.47
CA PHE A 65 -8.22 11.29 -14.38
C PHE A 65 -7.92 9.81 -14.14
N HIS A 66 -6.64 9.47 -13.94
CA HIS A 66 -6.20 8.09 -13.78
C HIS A 66 -5.20 7.94 -12.65
N TYR A 67 -5.30 6.83 -11.94
CA TYR A 67 -4.29 6.30 -11.05
C TYR A 67 -4.03 4.85 -11.40
N ARG A 68 -2.77 4.44 -11.49
CA ARG A 68 -2.40 3.06 -11.72
C ARG A 68 -1.23 2.66 -10.85
N ALA A 69 -1.25 1.42 -10.35
CA ALA A 69 -0.14 0.86 -9.59
C ALA A 69 -0.01 -0.64 -9.85
N GLN A 70 1.22 -1.12 -9.78
CA GLN A 70 1.51 -2.54 -9.89
C GLN A 70 2.60 -2.94 -8.91
N PHE A 71 2.52 -4.19 -8.41
CA PHE A 71 3.58 -4.77 -7.59
C PHE A 71 3.91 -6.19 -8.07
N LEU A 72 5.05 -6.35 -8.73
CA LEU A 72 5.45 -7.57 -9.41
C LEU A 72 6.64 -8.24 -8.72
N GLN A 73 6.53 -9.56 -8.52
CA GLN A 73 7.57 -10.44 -7.97
C GLN A 73 7.61 -11.76 -8.74
N ASP A 74 8.62 -12.61 -8.51
CA ASP A 74 8.77 -13.89 -9.20
C ASP A 74 9.22 -15.07 -8.32
N TRP A 75 9.17 -14.94 -6.99
CA TRP A 75 9.82 -15.89 -6.09
C TRP A 75 9.02 -17.16 -5.76
N THR A 76 7.71 -17.22 -6.08
CA THR A 76 6.86 -18.37 -5.73
C THR A 76 6.58 -19.33 -6.90
N ILE A 77 7.24 -19.14 -8.04
CA ILE A 77 6.95 -19.91 -9.27
C ILE A 77 7.32 -21.40 -9.16
N SER A 78 8.28 -21.77 -8.31
CA SER A 78 8.65 -23.16 -8.16
C SER A 78 7.54 -24.00 -7.51
N LYS A 79 7.19 -25.14 -8.12
CA LYS A 79 6.26 -26.12 -7.53
C LYS A 79 6.81 -26.78 -6.28
N GLU A 80 8.15 -26.85 -6.16
CA GLU A 80 8.85 -27.44 -5.03
C GLU A 80 8.82 -26.53 -3.77
N LEU A 81 8.49 -25.25 -3.93
CA LEU A 81 8.35 -24.35 -2.81
C LEU A 81 7.15 -24.78 -1.96
N PRO A 82 7.33 -25.12 -0.67
CA PRO A 82 6.22 -25.50 0.19
C PRO A 82 5.36 -24.32 0.61
N GLN A 83 4.21 -24.60 1.23
CA GLN A 83 3.36 -23.60 1.89
C GLN A 83 3.38 -23.77 3.40
N GLY A 84 3.08 -22.67 4.13
CA GLY A 84 2.94 -22.65 5.58
C GLY A 84 4.25 -22.81 6.36
N GLY A 85 4.16 -22.64 7.66
CA GLY A 85 5.29 -22.64 8.58
C GLY A 85 6.09 -21.34 8.59
N GLU A 86 7.15 -21.31 9.39
CA GLU A 86 8.03 -20.15 9.53
C GLU A 86 8.66 -19.78 8.18
N GLY A 87 8.67 -18.48 7.85
CA GLY A 87 9.19 -17.94 6.59
C GLY A 87 8.25 -18.06 5.37
N LEU A 88 7.32 -19.03 5.36
CA LEU A 88 6.38 -19.26 4.25
C LEU A 88 4.90 -19.10 4.65
N TRP A 89 4.62 -18.47 5.77
CA TRP A 89 3.28 -18.19 6.27
C TRP A 89 2.41 -17.40 5.27
N ARG A 90 3.04 -16.59 4.41
CA ARG A 90 2.36 -15.85 3.34
C ARG A 90 1.74 -16.74 2.26
N LEU A 91 2.11 -18.02 2.21
CA LEU A 91 1.54 -19.01 1.30
C LEU A 91 0.46 -19.88 1.97
N ASP A 92 0.14 -19.60 3.23
CA ASP A 92 -0.91 -20.27 4.00
C ASP A 92 -2.08 -19.32 4.22
N VAL A 93 -3.20 -19.59 3.55
CA VAL A 93 -4.40 -18.74 3.60
C VAL A 93 -5.00 -18.64 5.01
N ALA A 94 -4.87 -19.69 5.83
CA ALA A 94 -5.37 -19.69 7.21
C ALA A 94 -4.62 -18.68 8.09
N VAL A 95 -3.37 -18.40 7.75
CA VAL A 95 -2.51 -17.44 8.47
C VAL A 95 -2.57 -16.06 7.81
N ALA A 96 -2.40 -16.00 6.48
CA ALA A 96 -2.26 -14.75 5.75
C ALA A 96 -3.60 -14.08 5.36
N GLY A 97 -4.70 -14.84 5.32
CA GLY A 97 -6.02 -14.38 4.87
C GLY A 97 -6.18 -14.35 3.34
N SER A 98 -5.19 -13.88 2.60
CA SER A 98 -5.13 -13.88 1.14
C SER A 98 -3.68 -13.97 0.66
N GLY A 99 -3.48 -14.01 -0.66
CA GLY A 99 -2.16 -14.00 -1.27
C GLY A 99 -1.66 -12.59 -1.59
N VAL A 100 -1.44 -12.32 -2.89
CA VAL A 100 -0.91 -11.02 -3.34
C VAL A 100 -1.88 -9.87 -3.11
N THR A 101 -3.19 -10.12 -3.02
CA THR A 101 -4.19 -9.07 -2.78
C THR A 101 -3.98 -8.42 -1.42
N GLY A 102 -3.86 -9.19 -0.34
CA GLY A 102 -3.62 -8.66 1.02
C GLY A 102 -2.16 -8.35 1.31
N ASP A 103 -1.20 -8.86 0.54
CA ASP A 103 0.22 -8.59 0.77
C ASP A 103 0.76 -7.46 -0.11
N LEU A 104 0.74 -7.62 -1.43
CA LEU A 104 1.35 -6.68 -2.37
C LEU A 104 0.41 -5.53 -2.73
N LEU A 105 -0.85 -5.85 -3.10
CA LEU A 105 -1.82 -4.81 -3.42
C LEU A 105 -2.18 -3.94 -2.23
N ALA A 106 -2.08 -4.43 -0.99
CA ALA A 106 -2.29 -3.60 0.19
C ALA A 106 -1.39 -2.34 0.18
N HIS A 107 -0.14 -2.44 -0.26
CA HIS A 107 0.73 -1.28 -0.42
C HIS A 107 0.27 -0.34 -1.54
N CYS A 108 -0.12 -0.91 -2.69
CA CYS A 108 -0.62 -0.13 -3.82
C CYS A 108 -1.92 0.61 -3.46
N ILE A 109 -2.83 -0.07 -2.77
CA ILE A 109 -4.11 0.48 -2.31
C ILE A 109 -3.88 1.58 -1.29
N ASP A 110 -3.08 1.32 -0.25
CA ASP A 110 -2.77 2.30 0.80
C ASP A 110 -2.22 3.60 0.21
N THR A 111 -1.22 3.50 -0.66
CA THR A 111 -0.62 4.68 -1.29
C THR A 111 -1.62 5.41 -2.20
N ALA A 112 -2.48 4.66 -2.90
CA ALA A 112 -3.52 5.24 -3.76
C ALA A 112 -4.58 6.00 -2.95
N LEU A 113 -5.05 5.42 -1.84
CA LEU A 113 -6.01 6.08 -0.94
C LEU A 113 -5.42 7.35 -0.35
N TRP A 114 -4.15 7.33 0.00
CA TRP A 114 -3.44 8.50 0.53
C TRP A 114 -3.22 9.60 -0.51
N LEU A 115 -2.88 9.23 -1.76
CA LEU A 115 -2.61 10.21 -2.82
C LEU A 115 -3.87 10.73 -3.51
N ASN A 116 -4.89 9.90 -3.68
CA ASN A 116 -6.02 10.23 -4.57
C ASN A 116 -7.41 10.08 -3.91
N GLY A 117 -7.46 9.72 -2.63
CA GLY A 117 -8.71 9.58 -1.88
C GLY A 117 -9.35 8.19 -1.99
N SER A 118 -10.58 8.07 -1.52
CA SER A 118 -11.26 6.79 -1.37
C SER A 118 -11.76 6.22 -2.69
N LEU A 119 -11.71 4.88 -2.83
CA LEU A 119 -12.38 4.13 -3.89
C LEU A 119 -13.85 3.92 -3.53
N SER A 120 -14.75 4.01 -4.52
CA SER A 120 -16.18 3.76 -4.37
C SER A 120 -16.55 2.31 -4.68
N ASP A 121 -16.01 1.77 -5.77
CA ASP A 121 -16.34 0.44 -6.27
C ASP A 121 -15.18 -0.16 -7.07
N VAL A 122 -15.13 -1.50 -7.12
CA VAL A 122 -14.07 -2.25 -7.81
C VAL A 122 -14.64 -3.44 -8.58
N THR A 123 -13.93 -3.85 -9.64
CA THR A 123 -14.14 -5.14 -10.33
C THR A 123 -12.78 -5.82 -10.50
N ALA A 124 -12.72 -7.11 -10.18
CA ALA A 124 -11.45 -7.79 -10.00
C ALA A 124 -11.44 -9.22 -10.55
N MET A 125 -10.23 -9.71 -10.80
CA MET A 125 -9.93 -11.12 -11.02
C MET A 125 -8.72 -11.53 -10.19
N THR A 126 -8.72 -12.78 -9.73
CA THR A 126 -7.58 -13.41 -9.05
C THR A 126 -7.28 -14.77 -9.67
N GLU A 127 -6.04 -15.22 -9.59
CA GLU A 127 -5.64 -16.54 -10.04
C GLU A 127 -4.65 -17.17 -9.06
N THR A 128 -4.78 -18.48 -8.87
CA THR A 128 -3.84 -19.34 -8.15
C THR A 128 -3.22 -20.28 -9.17
N PHE A 129 -1.96 -20.08 -9.55
CA PHE A 129 -1.33 -20.86 -10.62
C PHE A 129 -0.89 -22.25 -10.15
N ILE A 130 -0.36 -22.38 -8.93
CA ILE A 130 0.00 -23.67 -8.34
C ILE A 130 -1.11 -24.07 -7.38
N LYS A 131 -1.89 -25.09 -7.79
CA LYS A 131 -3.10 -25.50 -7.07
C LYS A 131 -2.83 -26.32 -5.80
N GLU A 132 -1.65 -26.94 -5.71
CA GLU A 132 -1.28 -27.82 -4.59
C GLU A 132 0.20 -27.63 -4.24
N ARG A 133 0.50 -27.63 -2.95
CA ARG A 133 1.87 -27.56 -2.42
C ARG A 133 2.02 -28.46 -1.21
N LYS A 134 3.24 -28.96 -0.97
CA LYS A 134 3.57 -29.60 0.30
C LYS A 134 3.44 -28.57 1.42
N HIS A 135 2.74 -28.92 2.50
CA HIS A 135 2.60 -28.06 3.66
C HIS A 135 3.70 -28.38 4.68
N ASN A 136 4.47 -27.36 5.11
CA ASN A 136 5.64 -27.58 6.00
C ASN A 136 5.27 -28.16 7.36
N LEU A 137 4.11 -27.82 7.92
CA LEU A 137 3.73 -28.30 9.25
C LEU A 137 3.12 -29.71 9.23
N THR A 138 2.39 -30.06 8.17
CA THR A 138 1.72 -31.36 8.07
C THR A 138 2.52 -32.40 7.28
N GLY A 139 3.46 -31.95 6.43
CA GLY A 139 4.22 -32.78 5.50
C GLY A 139 3.41 -33.33 4.33
N ARG A 140 2.11 -33.01 4.23
CA ARG A 140 1.20 -33.48 3.17
C ARG A 140 1.14 -32.49 2.02
N VAL A 141 0.75 -32.98 0.84
CA VAL A 141 0.35 -32.12 -0.28
C VAL A 141 -1.08 -31.65 0.00
N GLU A 142 -1.28 -30.34 0.00
CA GLU A 142 -2.55 -29.70 0.33
C GLU A 142 -2.89 -28.63 -0.71
N PRO A 143 -4.18 -28.33 -0.92
CA PRO A 143 -4.60 -27.25 -1.82
C PRO A 143 -4.01 -25.90 -1.41
N VAL A 144 -3.66 -25.07 -2.40
CA VAL A 144 -3.24 -23.68 -2.19
C VAL A 144 -4.47 -22.79 -2.21
N GLY A 145 -4.69 -22.08 -1.11
CA GLY A 145 -5.86 -21.21 -0.92
C GLY A 145 -5.60 -19.72 -1.15
N ILE A 146 -4.35 -19.31 -1.42
CA ILE A 146 -3.98 -17.92 -1.69
C ILE A 146 -4.09 -17.59 -3.18
N ASP A 147 -4.28 -16.32 -3.50
CA ASP A 147 -4.14 -15.76 -4.83
C ASP A 147 -2.65 -15.48 -5.16
N ASP A 148 -2.18 -15.99 -6.31
CA ASP A 148 -0.82 -15.76 -6.84
C ASP A 148 -0.74 -14.52 -7.73
N ALA A 149 -1.88 -14.13 -8.32
CA ALA A 149 -2.07 -12.93 -9.10
C ALA A 149 -3.43 -12.31 -8.81
N SER A 150 -3.48 -11.00 -8.85
CA SER A 150 -4.69 -10.21 -8.68
C SER A 150 -4.61 -8.95 -9.53
N ALA A 151 -5.68 -8.65 -10.26
CA ALA A 151 -5.83 -7.41 -11.02
C ALA A 151 -7.23 -6.85 -10.80
N PHE A 152 -7.34 -5.53 -10.66
CA PHE A 152 -8.65 -4.90 -10.52
C PHE A 152 -8.71 -3.51 -11.17
N LEU A 153 -9.91 -3.15 -11.60
CA LEU A 153 -10.31 -1.81 -11.97
C LEU A 153 -11.15 -1.23 -10.84
N GLY A 154 -11.07 0.08 -10.64
CA GLY A 154 -11.86 0.76 -9.64
C GLY A 154 -12.24 2.18 -10.05
N ARG A 155 -13.14 2.78 -9.29
CA ARG A 155 -13.48 4.20 -9.36
C ARG A 155 -13.18 4.86 -8.05
N PHE A 156 -12.47 5.99 -8.11
CA PHE A 156 -12.34 6.86 -6.95
C PHE A 156 -13.58 7.74 -6.77
N GLN A 157 -13.86 8.13 -5.54
CA GLN A 157 -14.99 9.03 -5.25
C GLN A 157 -14.85 10.40 -5.94
N ASN A 158 -13.63 10.83 -6.28
CA ASN A 158 -13.38 12.04 -7.07
C ASN A 158 -13.64 11.87 -8.59
N GLY A 159 -14.08 10.67 -9.02
CA GLY A 159 -14.42 10.34 -10.40
C GLY A 159 -13.25 9.84 -11.26
N SER A 160 -12.04 9.77 -10.73
CA SER A 160 -10.90 9.20 -11.46
C SER A 160 -10.95 7.67 -11.51
N LEU A 161 -10.29 7.10 -12.53
CA LEU A 161 -10.21 5.66 -12.74
C LEU A 161 -8.96 5.07 -12.09
N ALA A 162 -9.09 3.84 -11.59
CA ALA A 162 -8.04 3.08 -10.93
C ALA A 162 -7.73 1.78 -11.68
N LEU A 163 -6.44 1.48 -11.87
CA LEU A 163 -5.94 0.22 -12.41
C LEU A 163 -4.86 -0.32 -11.47
N PHE A 164 -5.05 -1.57 -11.03
CA PHE A 164 -4.11 -2.20 -10.11
C PHE A 164 -3.79 -3.63 -10.55
N GLU A 165 -2.54 -4.02 -10.33
CA GLU A 165 -2.06 -5.37 -10.59
C GLU A 165 -1.04 -5.77 -9.51
N ALA A 166 -1.09 -7.02 -9.06
CA ALA A 166 0.00 -7.63 -8.30
C ALA A 166 0.12 -9.12 -8.63
N THR A 167 1.35 -9.61 -8.68
CA THR A 167 1.62 -11.03 -8.84
C THR A 167 3.00 -11.40 -8.31
N ARG A 168 3.14 -12.68 -7.90
CA ARG A 168 4.43 -13.30 -7.60
C ARG A 168 4.92 -14.22 -8.73
N TYR A 169 4.36 -14.07 -9.93
CA TYR A 169 4.64 -14.91 -11.10
C TYR A 169 5.15 -14.12 -12.31
N ALA A 170 5.54 -12.87 -12.12
CA ALA A 170 6.13 -12.04 -13.17
C ALA A 170 7.65 -12.26 -13.26
N ARG A 171 8.07 -13.33 -13.94
CA ARG A 171 9.48 -13.70 -14.09
C ARG A 171 10.33 -12.53 -14.56
N GLY A 172 11.44 -12.25 -13.81
CA GLY A 172 12.34 -11.14 -14.07
C GLY A 172 12.10 -9.91 -13.17
N HIS A 173 11.02 -9.88 -12.38
CA HIS A 173 10.75 -8.83 -11.41
C HIS A 173 10.97 -9.32 -9.99
N LYS A 174 11.86 -8.67 -9.24
CA LYS A 174 12.18 -9.03 -7.84
C LYS A 174 11.23 -8.40 -6.83
N ALA A 175 10.94 -7.11 -6.99
CA ALA A 175 10.01 -6.33 -6.18
C ALA A 175 9.66 -5.02 -6.91
N LEU A 176 9.18 -5.11 -8.15
CA LEU A 176 8.82 -3.93 -8.93
C LEU A 176 7.49 -3.37 -8.44
N TYR A 177 7.56 -2.35 -7.59
CA TYR A 177 6.41 -1.53 -7.25
C TYR A 177 6.49 -0.22 -8.01
N THR A 178 5.51 0.05 -8.86
CA THR A 178 5.38 1.31 -9.59
C THR A 178 4.02 1.92 -9.36
N LEU A 179 3.95 3.24 -9.40
CA LEU A 179 2.69 3.99 -9.44
C LEU A 179 2.78 5.13 -10.46
N GLU A 180 1.63 5.50 -11.02
CA GLU A 180 1.48 6.65 -11.91
C GLU A 180 0.13 7.33 -11.65
N ILE A 181 0.16 8.66 -11.57
CA ILE A 181 -1.03 9.51 -11.45
C ILE A 181 -1.06 10.52 -12.61
N ASN A 182 -2.20 10.63 -13.28
CA ASN A 182 -2.38 11.51 -14.44
C ASN A 182 -3.54 12.47 -14.17
N GLY A 183 -3.23 13.75 -14.23
CA GLY A 183 -4.18 14.83 -14.05
C GLY A 183 -4.26 15.77 -15.26
N GLU A 184 -5.10 16.75 -15.13
CA GLU A 184 -5.36 17.78 -16.16
C GLU A 184 -4.11 18.61 -16.50
N HIS A 185 -3.30 18.92 -15.49
CA HIS A 185 -2.15 19.81 -15.64
C HIS A 185 -0.83 19.07 -15.59
N ALA A 186 -0.77 17.93 -14.93
CA ALA A 186 0.48 17.23 -14.68
C ALA A 186 0.29 15.71 -14.57
N SER A 187 1.39 14.99 -14.73
CA SER A 187 1.50 13.56 -14.45
C SER A 187 2.76 13.28 -13.66
N ALA A 188 2.71 12.25 -12.83
CA ALA A 188 3.88 11.78 -12.13
C ALA A 188 3.90 10.25 -12.08
N ARG A 189 5.10 9.68 -12.05
CA ARG A 189 5.31 8.25 -11.82
C ARG A 189 6.52 8.01 -10.93
N TRP A 190 6.46 6.94 -10.18
CA TRP A 190 7.52 6.51 -9.29
C TRP A 190 7.74 5.01 -9.43
N ASP A 191 8.99 4.57 -9.21
CA ASP A 191 9.44 3.18 -9.29
C ASP A 191 10.30 2.86 -8.06
N LEU A 192 9.99 1.77 -7.36
CA LEU A 192 10.74 1.31 -6.19
C LEU A 192 12.19 0.98 -6.51
N HIS A 193 12.50 0.50 -7.72
CA HIS A 193 13.87 0.18 -8.13
C HIS A 193 14.70 1.44 -8.45
N ASP A 194 14.05 2.60 -8.57
CA ASP A 194 14.68 3.92 -8.65
C ASP A 194 14.12 4.83 -7.55
N LEU A 195 14.32 4.42 -6.31
CA LEU A 195 13.68 4.92 -5.08
C LEU A 195 13.67 6.44 -4.98
N HIS A 196 14.76 7.10 -5.43
CA HIS A 196 14.99 8.54 -5.27
C HIS A 196 14.48 9.40 -6.42
N ARG A 197 13.95 8.80 -7.47
CA ARG A 197 13.51 9.57 -8.63
C ARG A 197 12.01 9.65 -8.71
N LEU A 198 11.52 10.91 -8.79
CA LEU A 198 10.15 11.19 -9.18
C LEU A 198 10.19 11.66 -10.64
N GLN A 199 9.50 10.93 -11.52
CA GLN A 199 9.28 11.38 -12.88
C GLN A 199 8.08 12.32 -12.88
N TRP A 200 8.25 13.52 -13.41
CA TRP A 200 7.27 14.58 -13.42
C TRP A 200 7.08 15.12 -14.83
N PHE A 201 5.82 15.30 -15.25
CA PHE A 201 5.42 15.98 -16.48
C PHE A 201 4.46 17.11 -16.14
N ASP A 202 4.73 18.34 -16.62
CA ASP A 202 3.82 19.46 -16.46
C ASP A 202 3.38 19.97 -17.83
N HIS A 203 2.07 19.93 -18.12
CA HIS A 203 1.51 20.37 -19.38
C HIS A 203 1.62 21.90 -19.57
N ARG A 204 1.81 22.64 -18.51
CA ARG A 204 1.96 24.12 -18.51
C ARG A 204 3.36 24.59 -18.90
N ASP A 205 4.33 23.68 -18.99
CA ASP A 205 5.65 24.00 -19.51
C ASP A 205 5.59 24.46 -20.98
N ASP A 206 6.59 25.24 -21.40
CA ASP A 206 6.76 25.62 -22.81
C ASP A 206 6.70 24.39 -23.70
N SER A 207 5.92 24.46 -24.79
CA SER A 207 5.67 23.29 -25.67
C SER A 207 6.93 22.72 -26.31
N GLN A 208 7.98 23.52 -26.51
CA GLN A 208 9.25 23.08 -27.06
C GLN A 208 10.12 22.36 -26.02
N LEU A 209 9.90 22.60 -24.73
CA LEU A 209 10.67 22.03 -23.61
C LEU A 209 9.83 21.03 -22.79
N ARG A 210 8.57 20.87 -23.12
CA ARG A 210 7.63 19.99 -22.41
C ARG A 210 8.03 18.54 -22.57
N GLY A 211 8.29 17.89 -21.44
CA GLY A 211 8.69 16.48 -21.40
C GLY A 211 8.74 15.96 -20.00
N TRP A 212 8.97 14.65 -19.85
CA TRP A 212 9.20 14.04 -18.55
C TRP A 212 10.53 14.53 -17.95
N ARG A 213 10.46 15.06 -16.74
CA ARG A 213 11.61 15.40 -15.91
C ARG A 213 11.87 14.31 -14.89
N SER A 214 13.13 13.94 -14.68
CA SER A 214 13.53 13.06 -13.61
C SER A 214 14.05 13.91 -12.45
N ILE A 215 13.26 14.05 -11.40
CA ILE A 215 13.62 14.80 -10.19
C ILE A 215 14.39 13.85 -9.27
N HIS A 216 15.63 14.15 -8.96
CA HIS A 216 16.43 13.41 -8.00
C HIS A 216 16.16 13.96 -6.59
N VAL A 217 15.37 13.23 -5.80
CA VAL A 217 14.84 13.69 -4.53
C VAL A 217 15.85 13.43 -3.40
N THR A 218 16.97 14.19 -3.43
CA THR A 218 18.08 14.06 -2.47
C THR A 218 18.63 15.40 -1.97
N ASP A 219 18.06 16.54 -2.38
CA ASP A 219 18.40 17.84 -1.81
C ASP A 219 17.80 18.03 -0.43
N SER A 220 18.40 18.88 0.40
CA SER A 220 17.96 19.09 1.79
C SER A 220 16.54 19.62 1.94
N ASP A 221 16.00 20.24 0.88
CA ASP A 221 14.62 20.77 0.85
C ASP A 221 13.58 19.68 0.53
N HIS A 222 14.04 18.52 0.07
CA HIS A 222 13.18 17.37 -0.15
C HIS A 222 12.77 16.71 1.19
N PRO A 223 11.61 16.05 1.24
CA PRO A 223 11.12 15.39 2.45
C PRO A 223 12.17 14.44 3.05
N TYR A 224 12.36 14.52 4.36
CA TYR A 224 13.33 13.76 5.18
C TYR A 224 14.81 14.02 4.88
N MET A 225 15.19 14.51 3.68
CA MET A 225 16.60 14.53 3.23
C MET A 225 17.48 15.48 4.04
N LYS A 226 16.91 16.49 4.72
CA LYS A 226 17.64 17.36 5.66
C LYS A 226 18.29 16.62 6.86
N HIS A 227 17.81 15.41 7.15
CA HIS A 227 18.28 14.60 8.28
C HIS A 227 19.40 13.62 7.89
N TRP A 228 19.69 13.51 6.59
CA TRP A 228 20.67 12.57 6.07
C TRP A 228 21.93 13.27 5.62
N TRP A 229 23.02 12.50 5.48
CA TRP A 229 24.39 12.96 5.31
C TRP A 229 24.57 14.03 4.23
N VAL A 230 25.17 13.75 3.11
CA VAL A 230 25.48 14.74 2.08
C VAL A 230 24.40 14.73 0.99
N ARG A 231 24.05 15.93 0.47
CA ARG A 231 23.15 16.09 -0.68
C ARG A 231 23.65 15.26 -1.87
N GLY A 232 22.73 14.68 -2.62
CA GLY A 232 23.02 13.85 -3.79
C GLY A 232 23.35 12.40 -3.46
N LEU A 233 23.61 12.05 -2.19
CA LEU A 233 23.76 10.66 -1.78
C LEU A 233 22.40 10.02 -1.56
N GLN A 234 22.32 8.74 -1.95
CA GLN A 234 21.08 7.95 -1.83
C GLN A 234 20.95 7.30 -0.45
N ILE A 235 19.71 7.19 0.00
CA ILE A 235 19.33 6.37 1.16
C ILE A 235 18.66 5.08 0.67
N GLY A 236 18.56 4.06 1.50
CA GLY A 236 17.99 2.75 1.12
C GLY A 236 16.54 2.57 1.55
N TYR A 237 16.00 1.40 1.23
CA TYR A 237 14.64 0.98 1.58
C TYR A 237 14.41 0.99 3.10
N GLU A 238 15.38 0.57 3.89
CA GLU A 238 15.32 0.50 5.35
C GLU A 238 15.10 1.88 5.99
N HIS A 239 15.58 2.94 5.36
CA HIS A 239 15.40 4.31 5.86
C HIS A 239 13.93 4.74 5.89
N THR A 240 13.06 4.13 5.08
CA THR A 240 11.62 4.41 5.11
C THR A 240 11.00 3.97 6.45
N PHE A 241 11.49 2.89 7.05
CA PHE A 241 11.10 2.47 8.39
C PHE A 241 11.65 3.40 9.48
N VAL A 242 12.90 3.88 9.30
CA VAL A 242 13.49 4.89 10.21
C VAL A 242 12.65 6.17 10.21
N HIS A 243 12.27 6.68 9.03
CA HIS A 243 11.37 7.84 8.92
C HIS A 243 10.03 7.60 9.61
N HIS A 244 9.43 6.44 9.35
CA HIS A 244 8.12 6.10 9.91
C HIS A 244 8.18 6.01 11.44
N PHE A 245 9.23 5.39 11.97
CA PHE A 245 9.41 5.26 13.41
C PHE A 245 9.68 6.61 14.06
N ALA A 246 10.51 7.47 13.44
CA ALA A 246 10.77 8.82 13.93
C ALA A 246 9.49 9.66 13.98
N ASP A 247 8.70 9.69 12.90
CA ASP A 247 7.42 10.38 12.85
C ASP A 247 6.44 9.86 13.92
N PHE A 248 6.43 8.53 14.14
CA PHE A 248 5.60 7.92 15.16
C PHE A 248 5.99 8.36 16.57
N LEU A 249 7.27 8.32 16.91
CA LEU A 249 7.76 8.75 18.21
C LEU A 249 7.50 10.24 18.47
N GLU A 250 7.72 11.07 17.44
CA GLU A 250 7.45 12.50 17.53
C GLU A 250 5.95 12.79 17.76
N ALA A 251 5.06 12.15 17.01
CA ALA A 251 3.63 12.30 17.20
C ALA A 251 3.16 11.74 18.55
N ALA A 252 3.65 10.56 18.94
CA ALA A 252 3.32 9.91 20.20
C ALA A 252 3.75 10.74 21.41
N SER A 253 4.88 11.47 21.32
CA SER A 253 5.30 12.40 22.39
C SER A 253 4.31 13.54 22.63
N ARG A 254 3.47 13.84 21.63
CA ARG A 254 2.38 14.83 21.71
C ARG A 254 1.01 14.17 21.99
N GLY A 255 0.97 12.84 22.21
CA GLY A 255 -0.26 12.09 22.43
C GLY A 255 -1.11 11.91 21.16
N THR A 256 -0.51 12.04 19.97
CA THR A 256 -1.19 11.92 18.68
C THR A 256 -0.69 10.71 17.88
N SER A 257 -1.43 10.34 16.82
CA SER A 257 -1.05 9.28 15.88
C SER A 257 -0.68 9.91 14.53
N PRO A 258 0.49 9.61 13.96
CA PRO A 258 0.78 10.03 12.59
C PRO A 258 0.09 9.10 11.61
N ALA A 259 -0.36 9.61 10.47
CA ALA A 259 -0.77 8.75 9.36
C ALA A 259 0.46 8.01 8.76
N PRO A 260 0.33 6.73 8.34
CA PRO A 260 -0.90 5.94 8.34
C PRO A 260 -1.26 5.42 9.73
N THR A 261 -2.48 5.72 10.17
CA THR A 261 -3.07 5.23 11.39
C THR A 261 -3.72 3.85 11.17
N PHE A 262 -4.24 3.23 12.22
CA PHE A 262 -5.03 2.02 12.08
C PHE A 262 -6.33 2.23 11.27
N ARG A 263 -6.88 3.46 11.22
CA ARG A 263 -7.99 3.78 10.30
C ARG A 263 -7.58 3.72 8.83
N ASP A 264 -6.36 4.14 8.49
CA ASP A 264 -5.81 3.99 7.14
C ASP A 264 -5.65 2.51 6.78
N GLY A 265 -5.19 1.69 7.74
CA GLY A 265 -5.12 0.24 7.58
C GLY A 265 -6.48 -0.38 7.30
N LEU A 266 -7.50 -0.02 8.11
CA LEU A 266 -8.88 -0.47 7.91
C LEU A 266 -9.44 -0.06 6.55
N ALA A 267 -9.17 1.17 6.09
CA ALA A 267 -9.60 1.62 4.77
C ALA A 267 -9.00 0.76 3.65
N THR A 268 -7.73 0.36 3.79
CA THR A 268 -7.07 -0.57 2.86
C THR A 268 -7.71 -1.96 2.91
N ASP A 269 -8.03 -2.48 4.09
CA ASP A 269 -8.65 -3.79 4.26
C ASP A 269 -10.06 -3.84 3.66
N TYR A 270 -10.84 -2.75 3.72
CA TYR A 270 -12.15 -2.67 3.02
C TYR A 270 -12.01 -2.80 1.50
N VAL A 271 -10.99 -2.18 0.89
CA VAL A 271 -10.73 -2.34 -0.54
C VAL A 271 -10.30 -3.77 -0.85
N THR A 272 -9.42 -4.35 -0.03
CA THR A 272 -8.96 -5.74 -0.17
C THR A 272 -10.13 -6.72 -0.13
N ASP A 273 -11.05 -6.58 0.84
CA ASP A 273 -12.25 -7.42 0.94
C ASP A 273 -13.16 -7.26 -0.28
N ALA A 274 -13.35 -6.02 -0.78
CA ALA A 274 -14.15 -5.77 -1.98
C ALA A 274 -13.52 -6.40 -3.24
N VAL A 275 -12.20 -6.33 -3.39
CA VAL A 275 -11.45 -6.96 -4.50
C VAL A 275 -11.63 -8.48 -4.46
N LEU A 276 -11.41 -9.12 -3.31
CA LEU A 276 -11.58 -10.57 -3.17
C LEU A 276 -13.04 -11.01 -3.37
N LYS A 277 -14.00 -10.22 -2.92
CA LYS A 277 -15.41 -10.45 -3.15
C LYS A 277 -15.78 -10.34 -4.62
N SER A 278 -15.29 -9.30 -5.31
CA SER A 278 -15.50 -9.08 -6.73
C SER A 278 -14.90 -10.21 -7.57
N ALA A 279 -13.70 -10.66 -7.26
CA ALA A 279 -13.07 -11.78 -7.95
C ALA A 279 -13.89 -13.08 -7.85
N LYS A 280 -14.58 -13.31 -6.73
CA LYS A 280 -15.48 -14.44 -6.53
C LYS A 280 -16.83 -14.27 -7.25
N SER A 281 -17.43 -13.08 -7.18
CA SER A 281 -18.77 -12.83 -7.70
C SER A 281 -18.78 -12.55 -9.21
N GLY A 282 -17.64 -12.14 -9.80
CA GLY A 282 -17.54 -11.66 -11.16
C GLY A 282 -18.28 -10.35 -11.41
N ARG A 283 -18.55 -9.56 -10.36
CA ARG A 283 -19.35 -8.33 -10.41
C ARG A 283 -18.57 -7.16 -9.82
N TRP A 284 -19.02 -5.95 -10.15
CA TRP A 284 -18.62 -4.77 -9.42
C TRP A 284 -19.09 -4.86 -7.97
N GLU A 285 -18.21 -4.55 -7.02
CA GLU A 285 -18.49 -4.55 -5.60
C GLU A 285 -18.20 -3.17 -5.01
N ALA A 286 -19.11 -2.67 -4.19
CA ALA A 286 -18.89 -1.43 -3.47
C ALA A 286 -17.82 -1.64 -2.39
N VAL A 287 -16.95 -0.64 -2.25
CA VAL A 287 -15.96 -0.60 -1.17
C VAL A 287 -16.66 -0.18 0.12
N GLY A 288 -16.47 -0.95 1.18
CA GLY A 288 -16.93 -0.60 2.52
C GLY A 288 -16.34 0.73 2.99
N VAL A 289 -17.04 1.41 3.87
CA VAL A 289 -16.56 2.64 4.52
C VAL A 289 -16.50 2.42 6.02
N ALA A 290 -15.41 2.87 6.64
CA ALA A 290 -15.33 2.90 8.10
C ALA A 290 -16.46 3.80 8.63
N GLN A 291 -17.34 3.23 9.44
CA GLN A 291 -18.31 4.05 10.16
C GLN A 291 -17.55 5.06 11.02
N GLN A 292 -17.82 6.33 10.84
CA GLN A 292 -17.31 7.35 11.77
C GLN A 292 -17.86 6.97 13.15
N ALA A 293 -16.98 6.78 14.13
CA ALA A 293 -17.42 6.69 15.52
C ALA A 293 -18.23 7.97 15.77
N GLY A 294 -19.52 7.80 16.06
CA GLY A 294 -20.40 8.93 16.32
C GLY A 294 -19.73 9.87 17.33
N ALA A 295 -19.71 11.15 16.98
CA ALA A 295 -19.38 12.18 17.94
C ALA A 295 -20.40 12.06 19.08
N LEU A 296 -19.97 11.51 20.23
CA LEU A 296 -20.64 11.58 21.50
C LEU A 296 -20.10 12.79 22.26
#